data_b576d0f147e3bae23644cde457a901c4
#
_entry.id   b576d0f147e3bae23644cde457a901c4
#
_cell.length_a   1.000
_cell.length_b   1.000
_cell.length_c   1.000
_cell.angle_alpha   90.00
_cell.angle_beta   90.00
_cell.angle_gamma   90.00
#
_symmetry.space_group_name_H-M   'P 1'
#
loop_
_entity.id
_entity.type
_entity.pdbx_description
1 polymer ?
#
loop_
_entity_poly.entity_id
_entity_poly.type
_entity_poly.pdbx_seq_one_letter_code
_entity_poly.pdbx_strand_id
1 'polypeptide(L)'
;MPVKEENASSQSLSQAIEDYLKAIYTLAGDQKAASTSAIAKRLKVSSAAVTAMLKRMSEAGLVRYQRRRGVMLTKVGTVLALETIRRHRLLESFFTDHLAMDWHQAHVEAETLEHFISRELEKLIDSKLGHPMSDPHGHPIPSAKGVVSKEALKPLTDLAAGTSAVVRRVSDEDAEHMRWWKKIGLVPGSPIRVREVGPFEGPLLIEIKGKSHHVGRKAVEGIWVASDGKRKKAVKPRKAAAKAGKR
;
A
#
# COMPACT_ATOMS: atom_id res chain seq x y z
N MET A 1 39.24 -2.84 -21.33
CA MET A 1 38.30 -3.26 -20.27
C MET A 1 37.16 -2.22 -20.05
N PRO A 2 36.27 -1.92 -21.05
CA PRO A 2 35.16 -0.97 -20.85
C PRO A 2 33.80 -1.62 -20.52
N VAL A 3 33.67 -2.95 -20.56
CA VAL A 3 32.38 -3.67 -20.48
C VAL A 3 31.70 -3.58 -19.10
N LYS A 4 32.45 -3.34 -18.02
CA LYS A 4 31.88 -3.24 -16.65
C LYS A 4 31.20 -1.89 -16.36
N GLU A 5 31.69 -0.80 -16.92
CA GLU A 5 31.13 0.55 -16.67
C GLU A 5 29.85 0.80 -17.47
N GLU A 6 29.75 0.31 -18.70
CA GLU A 6 28.53 0.40 -19.49
C GLU A 6 27.38 -0.43 -18.91
N ASN A 7 27.67 -1.64 -18.39
CA ASN A 7 26.67 -2.46 -17.72
C ASN A 7 26.16 -1.83 -16.40
N ALA A 8 27.06 -1.24 -15.62
CA ALA A 8 26.68 -0.56 -14.37
C ALA A 8 25.81 0.69 -14.64
N SER A 9 26.15 1.48 -15.66
CA SER A 9 25.36 2.66 -16.02
C SER A 9 24.00 2.32 -16.63
N SER A 10 23.92 1.27 -17.43
CA SER A 10 22.66 0.74 -17.98
C SER A 10 21.76 0.16 -16.89
N GLN A 11 22.32 -0.55 -15.93
CA GLN A 11 21.60 -1.15 -14.81
C GLN A 11 21.05 -0.07 -13.84
N SER A 12 21.86 0.94 -13.52
CA SER A 12 21.41 2.07 -12.68
C SER A 12 20.32 2.90 -13.36
N LEU A 13 20.36 3.03 -14.68
CA LEU A 13 19.30 3.69 -15.44
C LEU A 13 18.00 2.88 -15.43
N SER A 14 18.08 1.56 -15.51
CA SER A 14 16.92 0.67 -15.41
C SER A 14 16.24 0.81 -14.07
N GLN A 15 16.97 0.80 -12.96
CA GLN A 15 16.47 1.02 -11.61
C GLN A 15 15.77 2.36 -11.47
N ALA A 16 16.43 3.45 -11.90
CA ALA A 16 15.83 4.77 -11.84
C ALA A 16 14.49 4.83 -12.62
N ILE A 17 14.39 4.17 -13.77
CA ILE A 17 13.14 4.09 -14.53
C ILE A 17 12.06 3.33 -13.72
N GLU A 18 12.40 2.22 -13.09
CA GLU A 18 11.49 1.44 -12.26
C GLU A 18 10.97 2.28 -11.07
N ASP A 19 11.86 3.03 -10.40
CA ASP A 19 11.48 3.96 -9.32
C ASP A 19 10.51 5.04 -9.78
N TYR A 20 10.78 5.63 -10.95
CA TYR A 20 9.88 6.62 -11.55
C TYR A 20 8.52 6.02 -11.90
N LEU A 21 8.49 4.82 -12.49
CA LEU A 21 7.24 4.13 -12.82
C LEU A 21 6.43 3.80 -11.56
N LYS A 22 7.09 3.30 -10.51
CA LYS A 22 6.50 3.03 -9.19
C LYS A 22 5.94 4.32 -8.56
N ALA A 23 6.73 5.39 -8.56
CA ALA A 23 6.31 6.69 -8.03
C ALA A 23 5.11 7.27 -8.80
N ILE A 24 5.12 7.23 -10.13
CA ILE A 24 4.01 7.72 -10.96
C ILE A 24 2.74 6.89 -10.69
N TYR A 25 2.84 5.56 -10.62
CA TYR A 25 1.70 4.70 -10.33
C TYR A 25 1.06 5.02 -8.98
N THR A 26 1.89 5.16 -7.94
CA THR A 26 1.44 5.43 -6.58
C THR A 26 0.80 6.82 -6.45
N LEU A 27 1.44 7.85 -7.06
CA LEU A 27 0.95 9.23 -7.00
C LEU A 27 -0.28 9.49 -7.88
N ALA A 28 -0.42 8.77 -8.98
CA ALA A 28 -1.60 8.90 -9.84
C ALA A 28 -2.86 8.38 -9.12
N GLY A 29 -2.77 7.31 -8.34
CA GLY A 29 -3.89 6.72 -7.60
C GLY A 29 -5.14 6.63 -8.47
N ASP A 30 -6.25 7.19 -7.99
CA ASP A 30 -7.48 7.38 -8.76
C ASP A 30 -7.44 8.64 -9.65
N GLN A 31 -6.43 9.51 -9.49
CA GLN A 31 -6.18 10.65 -10.36
C GLN A 31 -5.53 10.16 -11.65
N LYS A 32 -5.91 10.79 -12.77
CA LYS A 32 -5.43 10.34 -14.09
C LYS A 32 -3.97 10.70 -14.38
N ALA A 33 -3.35 11.62 -13.63
CA ALA A 33 -1.98 12.07 -13.87
C ALA A 33 -1.27 12.46 -12.56
N ALA A 34 0.03 12.13 -12.46
CA ALA A 34 0.90 12.59 -11.38
C ALA A 34 1.58 13.92 -11.78
N SER A 35 1.75 14.84 -10.82
CA SER A 35 2.46 16.09 -11.05
C SER A 35 3.98 15.89 -10.97
N THR A 36 4.75 16.65 -11.76
CA THR A 36 6.22 16.63 -11.71
C THR A 36 6.77 17.03 -10.35
N SER A 37 6.11 17.96 -9.65
CA SER A 37 6.50 18.38 -8.30
C SER A 37 6.28 17.28 -7.26
N ALA A 38 5.19 16.52 -7.35
CA ALA A 38 4.95 15.39 -6.46
C ALA A 38 5.99 14.27 -6.67
N ILE A 39 6.34 13.98 -7.92
CA ILE A 39 7.38 13.01 -8.25
C ILE A 39 8.75 13.48 -7.71
N ALA A 40 9.11 14.76 -7.92
CA ALA A 40 10.34 15.34 -7.42
C ALA A 40 10.47 15.22 -5.90
N LYS A 41 9.37 15.52 -5.19
CA LYS A 41 9.30 15.38 -3.72
C LYS A 41 9.46 13.93 -3.29
N ARG A 42 8.73 13.00 -3.93
CA ARG A 42 8.77 11.57 -3.55
C ARG A 42 10.14 10.94 -3.78
N LEU A 43 10.75 11.20 -4.94
CA LEU A 43 12.06 10.66 -5.31
C LEU A 43 13.25 11.48 -4.77
N LYS A 44 12.98 12.59 -4.08
CA LYS A 44 14.01 13.51 -3.53
C LYS A 44 15.01 14.00 -4.58
N VAL A 45 14.53 14.30 -5.79
CA VAL A 45 15.31 14.80 -6.92
C VAL A 45 14.82 16.17 -7.38
N SER A 46 15.61 16.88 -8.20
CA SER A 46 15.19 18.18 -8.73
C SER A 46 14.08 18.06 -9.77
N SER A 47 13.23 19.09 -9.89
CA SER A 47 12.19 19.13 -10.95
C SER A 47 12.78 19.12 -12.37
N ALA A 48 14.02 19.60 -12.54
CA ALA A 48 14.74 19.52 -13.82
C ALA A 48 15.09 18.06 -14.16
N ALA A 49 15.61 17.31 -13.18
CA ALA A 49 15.92 15.88 -13.34
C ALA A 49 14.64 15.08 -13.66
N VAL A 50 13.51 15.35 -12.96
CA VAL A 50 12.23 14.72 -13.27
C VAL A 50 11.82 15.01 -14.72
N THR A 51 11.87 16.26 -15.14
CA THR A 51 11.49 16.64 -16.52
C THR A 51 12.34 15.94 -17.58
N ALA A 52 13.66 15.85 -17.36
CA ALA A 52 14.57 15.16 -18.27
C ALA A 52 14.25 13.65 -18.35
N MET A 53 14.05 13.00 -17.19
CA MET A 53 13.69 11.58 -17.13
C MET A 53 12.34 11.29 -17.79
N LEU A 54 11.32 12.11 -17.52
CA LEU A 54 9.99 11.94 -18.13
C LEU A 54 10.00 12.07 -19.66
N LYS A 55 10.86 12.93 -20.23
CA LYS A 55 11.05 12.99 -21.69
C LYS A 55 11.61 11.68 -22.22
N ARG A 56 12.69 11.16 -21.63
CA ARG A 56 13.29 9.88 -22.01
C ARG A 56 12.31 8.72 -21.90
N MET A 57 11.55 8.65 -20.79
CA MET A 57 10.52 7.62 -20.58
C MET A 57 9.36 7.76 -21.57
N SER A 58 9.04 8.98 -22.01
CA SER A 58 8.03 9.24 -23.04
C SER A 58 8.50 8.78 -24.42
N GLU A 59 9.76 9.03 -24.79
CA GLU A 59 10.40 8.55 -26.00
C GLU A 59 10.46 7.00 -26.02
N ALA A 60 10.72 6.39 -24.87
CA ALA A 60 10.66 4.93 -24.69
C ALA A 60 9.23 4.35 -24.65
N GLY A 61 8.20 5.17 -24.77
CA GLY A 61 6.79 4.71 -24.77
C GLY A 61 6.26 4.23 -23.41
N LEU A 62 6.94 4.54 -22.30
CA LEU A 62 6.57 4.11 -20.94
C LEU A 62 5.55 5.04 -20.30
N VAL A 63 5.61 6.33 -20.62
CA VAL A 63 4.72 7.36 -20.07
C VAL A 63 4.17 8.26 -21.16
N ARG A 64 3.05 8.93 -20.86
CA ARG A 64 2.54 10.08 -21.62
C ARG A 64 2.74 11.32 -20.77
N TYR A 65 3.74 12.12 -21.13
CA TYR A 65 4.09 13.34 -20.43
C TYR A 65 3.56 14.57 -21.17
N GLN A 66 2.79 15.39 -20.48
CA GLN A 66 2.31 16.66 -20.99
C GLN A 66 2.70 17.77 -20.02
N ARG A 67 3.49 18.73 -20.49
CA ARG A 67 3.88 19.90 -19.70
C ARG A 67 2.61 20.59 -19.15
N ARG A 68 2.59 20.90 -17.85
CA ARG A 68 1.47 21.49 -17.09
C ARG A 68 0.26 20.57 -16.83
N ARG A 69 0.17 19.41 -17.48
CA ARG A 69 -0.92 18.43 -17.23
C ARG A 69 -0.46 17.22 -16.44
N GLY A 70 0.86 17.08 -16.25
CA GLY A 70 1.44 15.96 -15.53
C GLY A 70 1.81 14.77 -16.42
N VAL A 71 1.96 13.62 -15.81
CA VAL A 71 2.40 12.39 -16.44
C VAL A 71 1.46 11.24 -16.12
N MET A 72 1.20 10.40 -17.11
CA MET A 72 0.42 9.16 -16.98
C MET A 72 1.25 7.99 -17.50
N LEU A 73 1.10 6.82 -16.87
CA LEU A 73 1.68 5.60 -17.40
C LEU A 73 0.97 5.15 -18.69
N THR A 74 1.72 4.59 -19.63
CA THR A 74 1.16 3.79 -20.71
C THR A 74 0.77 2.40 -20.17
N LYS A 75 0.17 1.56 -21.02
CA LYS A 75 -0.08 0.15 -20.66
C LYS A 75 1.21 -0.58 -20.31
N VAL A 76 2.27 -0.37 -21.09
CA VAL A 76 3.60 -0.96 -20.86
C VAL A 76 4.20 -0.44 -19.55
N GLY A 77 4.20 0.88 -19.35
CA GLY A 77 4.69 1.48 -18.10
C GLY A 77 3.91 1.01 -16.87
N THR A 78 2.59 0.78 -17.00
CA THR A 78 1.78 0.25 -15.90
C THR A 78 2.17 -1.18 -15.53
N VAL A 79 2.40 -2.04 -16.52
CA VAL A 79 2.85 -3.42 -16.27
C VAL A 79 4.17 -3.43 -15.53
N LEU A 80 5.16 -2.68 -16.01
CA LEU A 80 6.48 -2.59 -15.36
C LEU A 80 6.39 -2.01 -13.93
N ALA A 81 5.61 -0.95 -13.72
CA ALA A 81 5.38 -0.41 -12.38
C ALA A 81 4.79 -1.46 -11.43
N LEU A 82 3.82 -2.25 -11.89
CA LEU A 82 3.17 -3.28 -11.09
C LEU A 82 4.08 -4.48 -10.83
N GLU A 83 4.99 -4.82 -11.73
CA GLU A 83 6.03 -5.84 -11.51
C GLU A 83 6.98 -5.40 -10.39
N THR A 84 7.46 -4.16 -10.41
CA THR A 84 8.33 -3.61 -9.34
C THR A 84 7.59 -3.54 -8.00
N ILE A 85 6.36 -3.01 -7.99
CA ILE A 85 5.52 -2.95 -6.78
C ILE A 85 5.26 -4.35 -6.21
N ARG A 86 5.04 -5.36 -7.06
CA ARG A 86 4.84 -6.73 -6.61
C ARG A 86 6.10 -7.27 -5.92
N ARG A 87 7.27 -7.11 -6.54
CA ARG A 87 8.56 -7.54 -5.96
C ARG A 87 8.80 -6.87 -4.61
N HIS A 88 8.60 -5.56 -4.54
CA HIS A 88 8.71 -4.79 -3.30
C HIS A 88 7.86 -5.37 -2.18
N ARG A 89 6.54 -5.53 -2.39
CA ARG A 89 5.59 -5.99 -1.37
C ARG A 89 5.81 -7.44 -0.96
N LEU A 90 6.23 -8.30 -1.89
CA LEU A 90 6.62 -9.66 -1.56
C LEU A 90 7.89 -9.71 -0.70
N LEU A 91 8.89 -8.88 -1.00
CA LEU A 91 10.11 -8.76 -0.19
C LEU A 91 9.80 -8.24 1.21
N GLU A 92 9.01 -7.16 1.35
CA GLU A 92 8.59 -6.65 2.65
C GLU A 92 7.90 -7.74 3.49
N SER A 93 6.96 -8.48 2.88
CA SER A 93 6.27 -9.58 3.55
C SER A 93 7.24 -10.68 3.96
N PHE A 94 8.18 -11.06 3.09
CA PHE A 94 9.16 -12.10 3.39
C PHE A 94 10.10 -11.68 4.53
N PHE A 95 10.59 -10.46 4.52
CA PHE A 95 11.47 -9.93 5.56
C PHE A 95 10.77 -9.82 6.91
N THR A 96 9.52 -9.40 6.90
CA THR A 96 8.72 -9.27 8.13
C THR A 96 8.36 -10.63 8.70
N ASP A 97 7.86 -11.56 7.87
CA ASP A 97 7.27 -12.81 8.33
C ASP A 97 8.32 -13.90 8.60
N HIS A 98 9.43 -13.90 7.86
CA HIS A 98 10.43 -14.94 7.94
C HIS A 98 11.77 -14.50 8.55
N LEU A 99 12.13 -13.22 8.47
CA LEU A 99 13.38 -12.69 9.04
C LEU A 99 13.13 -11.84 10.30
N ALA A 100 11.87 -11.68 10.72
CA ALA A 100 11.47 -10.87 11.88
C ALA A 100 11.97 -9.41 11.84
N MET A 101 12.19 -8.87 10.64
CA MET A 101 12.53 -7.47 10.46
C MET A 101 11.38 -6.56 10.89
N ASP A 102 11.67 -5.40 11.44
CA ASP A 102 10.63 -4.41 11.62
C ASP A 102 10.20 -3.82 10.27
N TRP A 103 9.01 -3.19 10.26
CA TRP A 103 8.41 -2.68 9.03
C TRP A 103 9.29 -1.69 8.28
N HIS A 104 9.97 -0.80 9.00
CA HIS A 104 10.84 0.20 8.37
C HIS A 104 12.09 -0.43 7.77
N GLN A 105 12.73 -1.37 8.49
CA GLN A 105 13.88 -2.10 7.98
C GLN A 105 13.50 -2.93 6.75
N ALA A 106 12.38 -3.65 6.82
CA ALA A 106 11.87 -4.43 5.70
C ALA A 106 11.61 -3.57 4.46
N HIS A 107 11.05 -2.36 4.64
CA HIS A 107 10.82 -1.41 3.56
C HIS A 107 12.12 -0.95 2.90
N VAL A 108 13.12 -0.53 3.68
CA VAL A 108 14.41 -0.04 3.16
C VAL A 108 15.15 -1.13 2.37
N GLU A 109 15.15 -2.37 2.89
CA GLU A 109 15.77 -3.50 2.20
C GLU A 109 15.00 -3.89 0.93
N ALA A 110 13.67 -3.85 0.97
CA ALA A 110 12.83 -4.12 -0.20
C ALA A 110 13.04 -3.09 -1.32
N GLU A 111 13.14 -1.79 -1.00
CA GLU A 111 13.47 -0.71 -1.96
C GLU A 111 14.79 -0.98 -2.69
N THR A 112 15.77 -1.55 -2.01
CA THR A 112 17.06 -1.87 -2.62
C THR A 112 17.00 -3.12 -3.49
N LEU A 113 16.37 -4.19 -2.99
CA LEU A 113 16.46 -5.52 -3.59
C LEU A 113 15.42 -5.78 -4.68
N GLU A 114 14.33 -5.01 -4.76
CA GLU A 114 13.25 -5.19 -5.74
C GLU A 114 13.72 -5.16 -7.20
N HIS A 115 14.83 -4.46 -7.46
CA HIS A 115 15.42 -4.32 -8.80
C HIS A 115 16.30 -5.50 -9.21
N PHE A 116 16.74 -6.32 -8.24
CA PHE A 116 17.75 -7.36 -8.46
C PHE A 116 17.23 -8.78 -8.39
N ILE A 117 16.05 -9.00 -7.78
CA ILE A 117 15.51 -10.35 -7.68
C ILE A 117 15.07 -10.88 -9.05
N SER A 118 15.42 -12.13 -9.32
CA SER A 118 14.97 -12.82 -10.53
C SER A 118 13.49 -13.18 -10.43
N ARG A 119 12.85 -13.38 -11.58
CA ARG A 119 11.46 -13.88 -11.62
C ARG A 119 11.29 -15.24 -10.94
N GLU A 120 12.33 -16.06 -10.93
CA GLU A 120 12.31 -17.35 -10.25
C GLU A 120 12.31 -17.19 -8.73
N LEU A 121 13.17 -16.30 -8.20
CA LEU A 121 13.21 -15.97 -6.79
C LEU A 121 11.89 -15.34 -6.33
N GLU A 122 11.30 -14.43 -7.13
CA GLU A 122 9.98 -13.85 -6.86
C GLU A 122 8.91 -14.93 -6.68
N LYS A 123 8.85 -15.93 -7.58
CA LYS A 123 7.90 -17.05 -7.48
C LYS A 123 8.12 -17.89 -6.24
N LEU A 124 9.38 -18.17 -5.87
CA LEU A 124 9.71 -18.92 -4.67
C LEU A 124 9.28 -18.18 -3.41
N ILE A 125 9.52 -16.88 -3.33
CA ILE A 125 9.08 -16.01 -2.23
C ILE A 125 7.55 -16.02 -2.15
N ASP A 126 6.84 -15.78 -3.25
CA ASP A 126 5.38 -15.77 -3.32
C ASP A 126 4.78 -17.11 -2.84
N SER A 127 5.34 -18.22 -3.31
CA SER A 127 4.93 -19.56 -2.89
C SER A 127 5.21 -19.81 -1.41
N LYS A 128 6.39 -19.39 -0.92
CA LYS A 128 6.78 -19.55 0.49
C LYS A 128 5.87 -18.78 1.44
N LEU A 129 5.39 -17.62 1.01
CA LEU A 129 4.43 -16.77 1.73
C LEU A 129 2.98 -17.27 1.61
N GLY A 130 2.70 -18.31 0.82
CA GLY A 130 1.36 -18.83 0.60
C GLY A 130 0.48 -17.91 -0.25
N HIS A 131 1.06 -17.19 -1.21
CA HIS A 131 0.38 -16.29 -2.15
C HIS A 131 -0.37 -15.15 -1.43
N PRO A 132 0.30 -14.28 -0.70
CA PRO A 132 -0.34 -13.23 0.07
C PRO A 132 -1.05 -12.22 -0.83
N MET A 133 -2.21 -11.75 -0.37
CA MET A 133 -3.01 -10.76 -1.11
C MET A 133 -2.63 -9.32 -0.77
N SER A 134 -1.95 -9.11 0.37
CA SER A 134 -1.49 -7.80 0.84
C SER A 134 -0.15 -7.94 1.57
N ASP A 135 0.60 -6.86 1.58
CA ASP A 135 1.83 -6.71 2.35
C ASP A 135 1.54 -6.44 3.85
N PRO A 136 2.56 -6.33 4.71
CA PRO A 136 2.37 -6.06 6.14
C PRO A 136 1.66 -4.75 6.46
N HIS A 137 1.69 -3.77 5.54
CA HIS A 137 1.01 -2.48 5.66
C HIS A 137 -0.43 -2.51 5.14
N GLY A 138 -0.85 -3.63 4.54
CA GLY A 138 -2.18 -3.81 3.97
C GLY A 138 -2.32 -3.30 2.54
N HIS A 139 -1.23 -2.97 1.85
CA HIS A 139 -1.29 -2.64 0.43
C HIS A 139 -1.49 -3.90 -0.41
N PRO A 140 -2.38 -3.90 -1.41
CA PRO A 140 -2.67 -5.09 -2.21
C PRO A 140 -1.46 -5.49 -3.06
N ILE A 141 -1.00 -6.73 -2.96
CA ILE A 141 0.08 -7.26 -3.80
C ILE A 141 -0.47 -7.51 -5.21
N PRO A 142 0.09 -6.89 -6.27
CA PRO A 142 -0.31 -7.19 -7.64
C PRO A 142 -0.12 -8.67 -7.95
N SER A 143 -1.05 -9.29 -8.66
CA SER A 143 -0.85 -10.65 -9.16
C SER A 143 0.28 -10.70 -10.19
N ALA A 144 0.80 -11.90 -10.50
CA ALA A 144 1.79 -12.09 -11.56
C ALA A 144 1.30 -11.62 -12.97
N LYS A 145 -0.01 -11.39 -13.14
CA LYS A 145 -0.61 -10.83 -14.35
C LYS A 145 -0.85 -9.32 -14.26
N GLY A 146 -0.35 -8.65 -13.22
CA GLY A 146 -0.53 -7.21 -13.01
C GLY A 146 -1.96 -6.81 -12.61
N VAL A 147 -2.74 -7.71 -12.04
CA VAL A 147 -4.07 -7.39 -11.51
C VAL A 147 -3.94 -6.99 -10.05
N VAL A 148 -4.51 -5.84 -9.70
CA VAL A 148 -4.54 -5.32 -8.32
C VAL A 148 -5.96 -5.41 -7.78
N SER A 149 -6.12 -6.03 -6.63
CA SER A 149 -7.40 -6.05 -5.91
C SER A 149 -7.76 -4.65 -5.45
N LYS A 150 -9.01 -4.23 -5.69
CA LYS A 150 -9.53 -2.95 -5.21
C LYS A 150 -10.49 -3.21 -4.07
N GLU A 151 -10.23 -2.61 -2.94
CA GLU A 151 -11.14 -2.57 -1.80
C GLU A 151 -11.61 -1.13 -1.59
N ALA A 152 -12.90 -0.94 -1.34
CA ALA A 152 -13.44 0.38 -1.03
C ALA A 152 -13.10 0.74 0.42
N LEU A 153 -12.05 1.52 0.59
CA LEU A 153 -11.55 1.97 1.89
C LEU A 153 -11.91 3.45 2.12
N LYS A 154 -12.07 3.81 3.38
CA LYS A 154 -12.24 5.21 3.82
C LYS A 154 -11.08 5.60 4.73
N PRO A 155 -10.63 6.86 4.70
CA PRO A 155 -9.73 7.37 5.72
C PRO A 155 -10.33 7.19 7.12
N LEU A 156 -9.52 6.84 8.11
CA LEU A 156 -9.95 6.75 9.51
C LEU A 156 -10.51 8.09 9.99
N THR A 157 -9.94 9.19 9.51
CA THR A 157 -10.38 10.56 9.83
C THR A 157 -11.81 10.88 9.40
N ASP A 158 -12.38 10.12 8.46
CA ASP A 158 -13.72 10.34 7.92
C ASP A 158 -14.82 9.55 8.67
N LEU A 159 -14.41 8.76 9.67
CA LEU A 159 -15.38 8.00 10.43
C LEU A 159 -16.12 8.88 11.45
N ALA A 160 -17.44 8.70 11.50
CA ALA A 160 -18.30 9.34 12.51
C ALA A 160 -18.16 8.67 13.88
N ALA A 161 -18.50 9.41 14.94
CA ALA A 161 -18.62 8.86 16.29
C ALA A 161 -19.60 7.66 16.33
N GLY A 162 -19.29 6.66 17.13
CA GLY A 162 -20.05 5.42 17.26
C GLY A 162 -19.74 4.36 16.20
N THR A 163 -18.96 4.69 15.17
CA THR A 163 -18.64 3.78 14.05
C THR A 163 -17.58 2.75 14.46
N SER A 164 -17.81 1.49 14.08
CA SER A 164 -16.82 0.41 14.17
C SER A 164 -16.29 0.09 12.78
N ALA A 165 -14.98 -0.16 12.67
CA ALA A 165 -14.31 -0.47 11.43
C ALA A 165 -13.11 -1.40 11.69
N VAL A 166 -12.53 -1.93 10.62
CA VAL A 166 -11.28 -2.70 10.65
C VAL A 166 -10.22 -1.94 9.88
N VAL A 167 -9.06 -1.74 10.48
CA VAL A 167 -7.90 -1.18 9.78
C VAL A 167 -7.53 -2.13 8.64
N ARG A 168 -7.45 -1.61 7.43
CA ARG A 168 -7.10 -2.39 6.23
C ARG A 168 -5.74 -2.04 5.69
N ARG A 169 -5.40 -0.75 5.76
CA ARG A 169 -4.14 -0.26 5.21
C ARG A 169 -3.60 0.89 6.06
N VAL A 170 -2.30 0.95 6.18
CA VAL A 170 -1.56 2.07 6.77
C VAL A 170 -0.51 2.56 5.78
N SER A 171 -0.17 3.86 5.82
CA SER A 171 0.91 4.41 5.00
C SER A 171 2.26 3.88 5.46
N ASP A 172 3.16 3.67 4.52
CA ASP A 172 4.55 3.25 4.69
C ASP A 172 5.56 4.40 4.51
N GLU A 173 5.06 5.65 4.37
CA GLU A 173 5.89 6.81 4.04
C GLU A 173 6.66 7.39 5.24
N ASP A 174 6.20 7.17 6.47
CA ASP A 174 6.77 7.77 7.68
C ASP A 174 7.05 6.71 8.76
N ALA A 175 8.34 6.50 9.04
CA ALA A 175 8.80 5.52 10.00
C ALA A 175 8.36 5.79 11.45
N GLU A 176 8.20 7.07 11.85
CA GLU A 176 7.75 7.41 13.19
C GLU A 176 6.28 7.10 13.36
N HIS A 177 5.45 7.46 12.38
CA HIS A 177 4.04 7.09 12.35
C HIS A 177 3.86 5.57 12.38
N MET A 178 4.58 4.81 11.56
CA MET A 178 4.50 3.34 11.52
C MET A 178 4.84 2.72 12.89
N ARG A 179 5.93 3.15 13.54
CA ARG A 179 6.30 2.65 14.88
C ARG A 179 5.23 2.97 15.92
N TRP A 180 4.69 4.18 15.88
CA TRP A 180 3.66 4.61 16.81
C TRP A 180 2.35 3.85 16.59
N TRP A 181 1.88 3.70 15.35
CA TRP A 181 0.68 2.91 15.04
C TRP A 181 0.82 1.46 15.51
N LYS A 182 1.97 0.83 15.25
CA LYS A 182 2.26 -0.53 15.73
C LYS A 182 2.20 -0.62 17.26
N LYS A 183 2.77 0.37 17.97
CA LYS A 183 2.78 0.45 19.43
C LYS A 183 1.37 0.52 20.03
N ILE A 184 0.46 1.28 19.43
CA ILE A 184 -0.92 1.41 19.92
C ILE A 184 -1.88 0.38 19.33
N GLY A 185 -1.41 -0.46 18.39
CA GLY A 185 -2.20 -1.52 17.77
C GLY A 185 -3.04 -1.09 16.57
N LEU A 186 -2.76 0.06 15.96
CA LEU A 186 -3.34 0.49 14.69
C LEU A 186 -2.60 -0.16 13.52
N VAL A 187 -2.81 -1.45 13.34
CA VAL A 187 -2.19 -2.27 12.28
C VAL A 187 -3.26 -2.94 11.43
N PRO A 188 -2.97 -3.34 10.19
CA PRO A 188 -3.91 -4.06 9.35
C PRO A 188 -4.54 -5.25 10.08
N GLY A 189 -5.86 -5.41 9.93
CA GLY A 189 -6.64 -6.43 10.63
C GLY A 189 -7.17 -6.01 12.02
N SER A 190 -6.71 -4.89 12.59
CA SER A 190 -7.17 -4.45 13.91
C SER A 190 -8.59 -3.91 13.87
N PRO A 191 -9.52 -4.42 14.69
CA PRO A 191 -10.82 -3.81 14.90
C PRO A 191 -10.66 -2.54 15.73
N ILE A 192 -11.35 -1.49 15.31
CA ILE A 192 -11.38 -0.19 15.99
C ILE A 192 -12.80 0.30 16.13
N ARG A 193 -13.03 1.17 17.10
CA ARG A 193 -14.27 1.94 17.23
C ARG A 193 -13.98 3.39 17.50
N VAL A 194 -14.55 4.29 16.72
CA VAL A 194 -14.53 5.73 17.00
C VAL A 194 -15.59 5.99 18.06
N ARG A 195 -15.17 6.39 19.26
CA ARG A 195 -16.08 6.72 20.37
C ARG A 195 -16.60 8.14 20.25
N GLU A 196 -15.69 9.05 20.01
CA GLU A 196 -15.98 10.50 19.92
C GLU A 196 -15.16 11.16 18.83
N VAL A 197 -15.69 12.24 18.31
CA VAL A 197 -15.03 13.14 17.36
C VAL A 197 -15.08 14.53 17.97
N GLY A 198 -13.91 15.09 18.27
CA GLY A 198 -13.83 16.44 18.81
C GLY A 198 -14.39 17.51 17.87
N PRO A 199 -14.94 18.61 18.36
CA PRO A 199 -15.46 19.70 17.55
C PRO A 199 -14.35 20.36 16.74
N PHE A 200 -14.72 21.07 15.67
CA PHE A 200 -13.79 21.84 14.82
C PHE A 200 -12.61 21.00 14.28
N GLU A 201 -12.94 19.82 13.76
CA GLU A 201 -11.91 18.84 13.32
C GLU A 201 -10.92 18.42 14.42
N GLY A 202 -11.36 18.46 15.65
CA GLY A 202 -10.57 18.08 16.84
C GLY A 202 -10.16 16.60 16.84
N PRO A 203 -9.48 16.17 17.92
CA PRO A 203 -8.99 14.80 18.03
C PRO A 203 -10.11 13.77 18.01
N LEU A 204 -9.76 12.56 17.65
CA LEU A 204 -10.63 11.38 17.73
C LEU A 204 -10.35 10.63 19.02
N LEU A 205 -11.40 10.17 19.71
CA LEU A 205 -11.31 9.15 20.74
C LEU A 205 -11.60 7.81 20.07
N ILE A 206 -10.56 7.00 19.92
CA ILE A 206 -10.65 5.67 19.31
C ILE A 206 -10.41 4.59 20.33
N GLU A 207 -11.15 3.49 20.22
CA GLU A 207 -10.94 2.29 21.01
C GLU A 207 -10.28 1.22 20.13
N ILE A 208 -9.18 0.64 20.63
CA ILE A 208 -8.42 -0.42 19.99
C ILE A 208 -8.18 -1.51 21.04
N LYS A 209 -8.61 -2.75 20.78
CA LYS A 209 -8.44 -3.87 21.71
C LYS A 209 -8.88 -3.54 23.15
N GLY A 210 -9.96 -2.78 23.30
CA GLY A 210 -10.52 -2.39 24.61
C GLY A 210 -9.81 -1.23 25.31
N LYS A 211 -8.78 -0.64 24.70
CA LYS A 211 -8.08 0.55 25.22
C LYS A 211 -8.49 1.79 24.44
N SER A 212 -8.74 2.88 25.15
CA SER A 212 -9.10 4.18 24.54
C SER A 212 -7.84 5.03 24.31
N HIS A 213 -7.78 5.66 23.12
CA HIS A 213 -6.68 6.52 22.70
C HIS A 213 -7.25 7.84 22.17
N HIS A 214 -6.79 8.96 22.72
CA HIS A 214 -7.02 10.27 22.11
C HIS A 214 -5.95 10.50 21.03
N VAL A 215 -6.37 10.65 19.78
CA VAL A 215 -5.45 10.78 18.65
C VAL A 215 -5.78 12.01 17.83
N GLY A 216 -4.78 12.83 17.55
CA GLY A 216 -4.93 13.93 16.62
C GLY A 216 -5.17 13.43 15.20
N ARG A 217 -5.94 14.16 14.38
CA ARG A 217 -6.24 13.76 12.99
C ARG A 217 -4.97 13.53 12.17
N LYS A 218 -3.99 14.42 12.27
CA LYS A 218 -2.69 14.27 11.60
C LYS A 218 -1.95 12.99 11.99
N ALA A 219 -2.06 12.57 13.24
CA ALA A 219 -1.39 11.36 13.72
C ALA A 219 -2.01 10.06 13.19
N VAL A 220 -3.22 10.11 12.64
CA VAL A 220 -3.91 8.97 12.01
C VAL A 220 -4.19 9.20 10.52
N GLU A 221 -3.65 10.27 9.96
CA GLU A 221 -3.60 10.48 8.51
C GLU A 221 -2.75 9.36 7.88
N GLY A 222 -3.24 8.78 6.81
CA GLY A 222 -2.59 7.60 6.22
C GLY A 222 -3.07 6.25 6.79
N ILE A 223 -4.17 6.22 7.54
CA ILE A 223 -4.84 4.99 7.95
C ILE A 223 -6.16 4.86 7.19
N TRP A 224 -6.33 3.73 6.51
CA TRP A 224 -7.56 3.40 5.80
C TRP A 224 -8.26 2.20 6.42
N VAL A 225 -9.56 2.30 6.47
CA VAL A 225 -10.42 1.32 7.14
C VAL A 225 -11.54 0.84 6.21
N ALA A 226 -11.99 -0.39 6.43
CA ALA A 226 -13.24 -0.88 5.90
C ALA A 226 -14.31 -0.86 6.99
N SER A 227 -15.57 -0.60 6.63
CA SER A 227 -16.68 -0.79 7.55
C SER A 227 -16.64 -2.22 8.08
N ASP A 228 -16.76 -2.35 9.39
CA ASP A 228 -17.02 -3.67 10.00
C ASP A 228 -18.41 -4.09 9.50
N GLY A 229 -18.42 -4.82 8.37
CA GLY A 229 -19.66 -5.33 7.81
C GLY A 229 -20.33 -6.10 8.92
N LYS A 230 -21.42 -5.56 9.48
CA LYS A 230 -22.23 -6.22 10.51
C LYS A 230 -22.22 -7.71 10.20
N ARG A 231 -21.56 -8.52 11.03
CA ARG A 231 -21.87 -9.94 11.08
C ARG A 231 -23.40 -9.99 11.21
N LYS A 232 -24.09 -10.28 10.10
CA LYS A 232 -25.50 -10.65 10.17
C LYS A 232 -25.53 -11.74 11.21
N LYS A 233 -26.12 -11.45 12.39
CA LYS A 233 -26.37 -12.44 13.42
C LYS A 233 -26.94 -13.64 12.68
N ALA A 234 -26.22 -14.76 12.72
CA ALA A 234 -26.72 -16.00 12.20
C ALA A 234 -28.09 -16.23 12.84
N VAL A 235 -29.14 -16.17 12.03
CA VAL A 235 -30.49 -16.51 12.46
C VAL A 235 -30.39 -17.96 12.89
N LYS A 236 -30.50 -18.20 14.19
CA LYS A 236 -30.62 -19.57 14.74
C LYS A 236 -31.75 -20.26 14.01
N PRO A 237 -31.54 -21.45 13.44
CA PRO A 237 -32.62 -22.19 12.82
C PRO A 237 -33.72 -22.42 13.88
N ARG A 238 -34.95 -22.00 13.58
CA ARG A 238 -36.14 -22.30 14.36
C ARG A 238 -36.21 -23.83 14.49
N LYS A 239 -36.09 -24.33 15.72
CA LYS A 239 -36.43 -25.74 16.04
C LYS A 239 -37.85 -26.00 15.56
N ALA A 240 -37.99 -26.90 14.58
CA ALA A 240 -39.28 -27.42 14.18
C ALA A 240 -39.91 -28.10 15.39
N ALA A 241 -41.07 -27.62 15.77
CA ALA A 241 -41.87 -28.23 16.80
C ALA A 241 -42.34 -29.61 16.31
N ALA A 242 -41.86 -30.67 16.95
CA ALA A 242 -42.37 -32.02 16.77
C ALA A 242 -43.80 -32.06 17.30
N LYS A 243 -44.78 -32.11 16.39
CA LYS A 243 -46.15 -32.49 16.74
C LYS A 243 -46.17 -33.98 17.07
N ALA A 244 -46.24 -34.28 18.33
CA ALA A 244 -46.74 -35.58 18.79
C ALA A 244 -48.22 -35.70 18.37
N GLY A 245 -48.53 -36.66 17.53
CA GLY A 245 -49.88 -37.12 17.21
C GLY A 245 -50.04 -38.53 17.74
N LYS A 246 -50.74 -38.67 18.85
CA LYS A 246 -51.35 -39.91 19.29
C LYS A 246 -52.53 -40.23 18.36
N ARG A 247 -52.53 -41.36 17.75
CA ARG A 247 -53.58 -42.41 17.79
C ARG A 247 -53.21 -43.51 16.80
#